data_e9500fb9074a2311dc05633f546ca3e6
#
_entry.id   e9500fb9074a2311dc05633f546ca3e6
#
_cell.length_a   1.000
_cell.length_b   1.000
_cell.length_c   1.000
_cell.angle_alpha   90.00
_cell.angle_beta   90.00
_cell.angle_gamma   90.00
#
_symmetry.space_group_name_H-M   'P 1'
#
loop_
_entity.id
_entity.type
_entity.pdbx_description
1 polymer ?
#
loop_
_entity_poly.entity_id
_entity_poly.type
_entity_poly.pdbx_seq_one_letter_code
_entity_poly.pdbx_strand_id
1 'polypeptide(L)'
;MKTTTFLKSLAFAAAAFFFGACQQYYIETQPDVPTKMDTDVRESYTISGTNPQPATFSIASTTPWAITGYEDAEWLSVKPASSALSSLSADVTITAVPNDTYEDRSATLTLKGEGIEKVWTIVVTQVMKNKFYVQPITGEFDGKSENSLPFTIETNLAWEVRSADAWLTFDKNSGVGTGAIETITATAAENPGAERTTTVTVTAGNDVVTFDVLQKGGKTLEFLPVELEVLSCAGAELYLDVNASIDWTVKSSAEWLAVEK
;
A
#
# COMPACT_ATOMS: atom_id res chain seq x y z
N MET A 1 47.03 -41.82 -3.13
CA MET A 1 45.77 -41.08 -3.40
C MET A 1 44.89 -41.98 -4.25
N LYS A 2 43.78 -42.48 -3.69
CA LYS A 2 42.91 -43.40 -4.38
C LYS A 2 41.73 -42.61 -4.94
N THR A 3 41.65 -42.52 -6.27
CA THR A 3 40.52 -41.98 -7.02
C THR A 3 39.44 -43.07 -7.09
N THR A 4 38.29 -42.81 -6.50
CA THR A 4 37.13 -43.71 -6.57
C THR A 4 36.27 -43.28 -7.75
N THR A 5 36.32 -44.05 -8.83
CA THR A 5 35.47 -43.88 -10.01
C THR A 5 34.13 -44.54 -9.76
N PHE A 6 33.03 -43.80 -9.71
CA PHE A 6 31.68 -44.37 -9.66
C PHE A 6 31.23 -44.81 -11.05
N LEU A 7 31.16 -46.15 -11.26
CA LEU A 7 30.60 -46.74 -12.45
C LEU A 7 29.08 -46.90 -12.27
N LYS A 8 28.28 -46.12 -13.01
CA LYS A 8 26.85 -46.41 -13.15
C LYS A 8 26.65 -47.33 -14.33
N SER A 9 26.41 -48.62 -14.04
CA SER A 9 26.10 -49.65 -15.05
C SER A 9 24.61 -49.59 -15.44
N LEU A 10 24.34 -49.33 -16.69
CA LEU A 10 23.05 -49.55 -17.33
C LEU A 10 23.04 -50.99 -17.86
N ALA A 11 22.22 -51.87 -17.26
CA ALA A 11 22.08 -53.26 -17.72
C ALA A 11 21.13 -53.31 -18.93
N PHE A 12 21.69 -53.61 -20.10
CA PHE A 12 20.92 -54.06 -21.27
C PHE A 12 21.01 -55.58 -21.32
N ALA A 13 19.88 -56.29 -21.20
CA ALA A 13 19.78 -57.73 -21.46
C ALA A 13 19.80 -57.96 -22.97
N ALA A 14 20.87 -58.53 -23.49
CA ALA A 14 20.93 -59.06 -24.85
C ALA A 14 21.13 -60.52 -24.81
N ALA A 15 20.20 -61.24 -25.47
CA ALA A 15 20.24 -62.73 -25.66
C ALA A 15 21.48 -63.14 -26.47
N ALA A 16 22.17 -64.15 -25.96
CA ALA A 16 23.37 -64.72 -26.58
C ALA A 16 23.04 -65.51 -27.83
N PHE A 17 23.67 -65.18 -28.95
CA PHE A 17 23.96 -66.12 -30.01
C PHE A 17 25.49 -66.22 -30.13
N PHE A 18 26.00 -67.41 -29.88
CA PHE A 18 27.40 -67.77 -30.04
C PHE A 18 27.78 -67.79 -31.52
N PHE A 19 28.62 -66.91 -32.00
CA PHE A 19 29.60 -67.12 -33.05
C PHE A 19 30.87 -66.37 -32.69
N GLY A 20 31.98 -67.12 -32.59
CA GLY A 20 33.27 -66.58 -32.21
C GLY A 20 33.82 -65.57 -33.25
N ALA A 21 33.92 -64.34 -32.84
CA ALA A 21 34.89 -63.37 -33.32
C ALA A 21 35.13 -62.45 -32.17
N CYS A 22 36.37 -62.21 -31.77
CA CYS A 22 36.74 -61.16 -30.84
C CYS A 22 36.29 -59.79 -31.41
N GLN A 23 35.10 -59.38 -31.02
CA GLN A 23 34.73 -57.98 -31.22
C GLN A 23 35.30 -57.15 -30.05
N GLN A 24 36.27 -56.39 -30.37
CA GLN A 24 36.80 -55.32 -29.48
C GLN A 24 35.70 -54.31 -29.30
N TYR A 25 35.01 -54.33 -28.16
CA TYR A 25 34.07 -53.30 -27.81
C TYR A 25 34.87 -52.03 -27.52
N TYR A 26 34.80 -51.08 -28.44
CA TYR A 26 35.18 -49.71 -28.15
C TYR A 26 34.11 -49.18 -27.19
N ILE A 27 34.50 -48.95 -25.92
CA ILE A 27 33.74 -48.08 -25.03
C ILE A 27 34.00 -46.69 -25.55
N GLU A 28 33.10 -46.16 -26.35
CA GLU A 28 33.09 -44.72 -26.61
C GLU A 28 32.92 -44.04 -25.26
N THR A 29 34.00 -43.47 -24.74
CA THR A 29 33.94 -42.58 -23.62
C THR A 29 33.11 -41.39 -24.11
N GLN A 30 31.90 -41.22 -23.55
CA GLN A 30 31.07 -40.08 -23.79
C GLN A 30 31.92 -38.83 -23.52
N PRO A 31 31.99 -37.85 -24.44
CA PRO A 31 32.80 -36.68 -24.22
C PRO A 31 32.41 -36.03 -22.89
N ASP A 32 33.38 -35.65 -22.08
CA ASP A 32 33.16 -34.93 -20.85
C ASP A 32 32.37 -33.66 -21.17
N VAL A 33 31.11 -33.64 -20.77
CA VAL A 33 30.29 -32.42 -20.90
C VAL A 33 30.81 -31.44 -19.87
N PRO A 34 31.30 -30.25 -20.27
CA PRO A 34 31.81 -29.29 -19.31
C PRO A 34 30.73 -28.92 -18.30
N THR A 35 31.12 -28.92 -17.03
CA THR A 35 30.24 -28.49 -15.95
C THR A 35 30.00 -27.00 -16.08
N LYS A 36 28.75 -26.57 -16.38
CA LYS A 36 28.38 -25.19 -16.63
C LYS A 36 27.00 -24.90 -16.05
N MET A 37 26.84 -23.71 -15.50
CA MET A 37 25.55 -23.18 -15.08
C MET A 37 25.49 -21.69 -15.38
N ASP A 38 24.48 -21.27 -16.16
CA ASP A 38 24.14 -19.89 -16.48
C ASP A 38 22.77 -19.59 -15.88
N THR A 39 22.57 -18.38 -15.40
CA THR A 39 21.30 -17.91 -14.82
C THR A 39 21.17 -16.40 -14.91
N ASP A 40 19.95 -15.92 -15.06
CA ASP A 40 19.59 -14.51 -14.98
C ASP A 40 19.07 -14.09 -13.59
N VAL A 41 19.34 -14.94 -12.57
CA VAL A 41 18.96 -14.66 -11.18
C VAL A 41 19.55 -13.33 -10.71
N ARG A 42 18.73 -12.56 -10.02
CA ARG A 42 19.13 -11.28 -9.38
C ARG A 42 19.61 -11.52 -7.95
N GLU A 43 20.43 -10.62 -7.44
CA GLU A 43 20.89 -10.66 -6.04
C GLU A 43 19.76 -10.38 -5.05
N SER A 44 18.70 -9.68 -5.48
CA SER A 44 17.54 -9.38 -4.64
C SER A 44 16.22 -9.33 -5.40
N TYR A 45 15.15 -9.70 -4.69
CA TYR A 45 13.76 -9.57 -5.11
C TYR A 45 12.95 -8.93 -4.00
N THR A 46 12.12 -7.94 -4.35
CA THR A 46 11.15 -7.33 -3.43
C THR A 46 9.75 -7.74 -3.86
N ILE A 47 8.98 -8.31 -2.94
CA ILE A 47 7.62 -8.81 -3.15
C ILE A 47 6.66 -7.97 -2.29
N SER A 48 5.50 -7.61 -2.85
CA SER A 48 4.45 -6.90 -2.11
C SER A 48 3.89 -7.75 -0.97
N GLY A 49 3.62 -7.13 0.17
CA GLY A 49 2.98 -7.80 1.30
C GLY A 49 1.49 -8.05 1.06
N THR A 50 0.77 -7.10 0.51
CA THR A 50 -0.70 -7.18 0.37
C THR A 50 -1.14 -8.03 -0.83
N ASN A 51 -0.45 -7.90 -1.96
CA ASN A 51 -0.76 -8.66 -3.18
C ASN A 51 0.55 -9.18 -3.80
N PRO A 52 1.13 -10.25 -3.24
CA PRO A 52 2.40 -10.78 -3.68
C PRO A 52 2.31 -11.32 -5.10
N GLN A 53 3.14 -10.78 -6.00
CA GLN A 53 3.29 -11.30 -7.35
C GLN A 53 4.51 -12.21 -7.40
N PRO A 54 4.45 -13.33 -8.14
CA PRO A 54 5.59 -14.23 -8.30
C PRO A 54 6.79 -13.52 -8.93
N ALA A 55 7.99 -13.87 -8.47
CA ALA A 55 9.24 -13.53 -9.14
C ALA A 55 9.78 -14.76 -9.86
N THR A 56 10.37 -14.60 -11.04
CA THR A 56 10.88 -15.69 -11.86
C THR A 56 12.30 -15.43 -12.32
N PHE A 57 13.06 -16.50 -12.52
CA PHE A 57 14.35 -16.49 -13.17
C PHE A 57 14.64 -17.87 -13.80
N SER A 58 15.53 -17.91 -14.76
CA SER A 58 15.89 -19.13 -15.50
C SER A 58 17.25 -19.65 -15.08
N ILE A 59 17.40 -20.96 -15.09
CA ILE A 59 18.66 -21.67 -14.90
C ILE A 59 18.88 -22.58 -16.11
N ALA A 60 20.01 -22.40 -16.79
CA ALA A 60 20.51 -23.31 -17.82
C ALA A 60 21.76 -24.02 -17.29
N SER A 61 21.69 -25.32 -17.06
CA SER A 61 22.76 -26.08 -16.40
C SER A 61 23.05 -27.42 -17.09
N THR A 62 24.29 -27.84 -17.06
CA THR A 62 24.75 -29.15 -17.43
C THR A 62 25.01 -30.05 -16.22
N THR A 63 24.79 -29.54 -15.01
CA THR A 63 25.03 -30.23 -13.74
C THR A 63 23.82 -30.06 -12.81
N PRO A 64 23.58 -30.99 -11.87
CA PRO A 64 22.56 -30.82 -10.85
C PRO A 64 22.78 -29.55 -10.03
N TRP A 65 21.67 -28.90 -9.63
CA TRP A 65 21.67 -27.71 -8.80
C TRP A 65 20.56 -27.75 -7.75
N ALA A 66 20.71 -26.95 -6.71
CA ALA A 66 19.70 -26.78 -5.66
C ALA A 66 19.68 -25.33 -5.15
N ILE A 67 18.51 -24.92 -4.69
CA ILE A 67 18.25 -23.68 -3.98
C ILE A 67 17.87 -24.05 -2.55
N THR A 68 18.57 -23.45 -1.58
CA THR A 68 18.40 -23.71 -0.15
C THR A 68 18.36 -22.38 0.63
N GLY A 69 18.08 -22.45 1.95
CA GLY A 69 18.11 -21.29 2.85
C GLY A 69 16.77 -20.59 3.04
N TYR A 70 15.68 -21.19 2.54
CA TYR A 70 14.32 -20.67 2.73
C TYR A 70 13.42 -21.63 3.53
N GLU A 71 13.97 -22.72 4.02
CA GLU A 71 13.23 -23.83 4.64
C GLU A 71 12.50 -23.39 5.92
N ASP A 72 13.07 -22.41 6.65
CA ASP A 72 12.46 -21.81 7.84
C ASP A 72 11.48 -20.66 7.50
N ALA A 73 11.41 -20.26 6.23
CA ALA A 73 10.52 -19.19 5.77
C ALA A 73 9.19 -19.77 5.25
N GLU A 74 8.30 -20.21 6.15
CA GLU A 74 6.99 -20.81 5.82
C GLU A 74 6.13 -19.95 4.86
N TRP A 75 6.43 -18.66 4.79
CA TRP A 75 5.74 -17.71 3.91
C TRP A 75 6.25 -17.72 2.47
N LEU A 76 7.39 -18.39 2.19
CA LEU A 76 8.07 -18.38 0.90
C LEU A 76 8.04 -19.79 0.29
N SER A 77 7.84 -19.88 -1.02
CA SER A 77 7.92 -21.13 -1.77
C SER A 77 8.75 -20.91 -3.03
N VAL A 78 9.66 -21.83 -3.31
CA VAL A 78 10.53 -21.82 -4.49
C VAL A 78 10.29 -23.09 -5.28
N LYS A 79 9.94 -22.98 -6.56
CA LYS A 79 9.61 -24.13 -7.41
C LYS A 79 10.16 -23.95 -8.83
N PRO A 80 10.91 -24.95 -9.36
CA PRO A 80 11.52 -26.04 -8.62
C PRO A 80 12.64 -25.55 -7.71
N ALA A 81 12.86 -26.23 -6.58
CA ALA A 81 13.96 -25.92 -5.66
C ALA A 81 15.27 -26.65 -6.01
N SER A 82 15.20 -27.62 -6.91
CA SER A 82 16.36 -28.35 -7.42
C SER A 82 16.11 -28.87 -8.82
N SER A 83 17.17 -29.19 -9.55
CA SER A 83 17.06 -29.82 -10.85
C SER A 83 16.52 -31.25 -10.74
N ALA A 84 15.70 -31.64 -11.72
CA ALA A 84 15.36 -33.06 -11.91
C ALA A 84 16.47 -33.77 -12.70
N LEU A 85 16.63 -35.09 -12.50
CA LEU A 85 17.57 -35.90 -13.25
C LEU A 85 17.30 -35.91 -14.77
N SER A 86 16.04 -35.66 -15.15
CA SER A 86 15.59 -35.62 -16.55
C SER A 86 15.72 -34.22 -17.17
N SER A 87 15.92 -33.18 -16.37
CA SER A 87 16.06 -31.78 -16.82
C SER A 87 16.91 -30.99 -15.83
N LEU A 88 18.07 -30.57 -16.32
CA LEU A 88 19.00 -29.74 -15.52
C LEU A 88 18.72 -28.22 -15.68
N SER A 89 17.96 -27.87 -16.70
CA SER A 89 17.52 -26.49 -16.93
C SER A 89 16.08 -26.32 -16.48
N ALA A 90 15.77 -25.19 -15.88
CA ALA A 90 14.41 -24.88 -15.39
C ALA A 90 14.16 -23.38 -15.23
N ASP A 91 12.90 -22.98 -15.35
CA ASP A 91 12.42 -21.70 -14.91
C ASP A 91 11.96 -21.84 -13.44
N VAL A 92 12.58 -21.05 -12.57
CA VAL A 92 12.29 -21.04 -11.14
C VAL A 92 11.31 -19.94 -10.83
N THR A 93 10.29 -20.26 -10.05
CA THR A 93 9.30 -19.33 -9.56
C THR A 93 9.39 -19.22 -8.04
N ILE A 94 9.53 -18.00 -7.56
CA ILE A 94 9.48 -17.63 -6.15
C ILE A 94 8.08 -17.06 -5.89
N THR A 95 7.34 -17.65 -4.96
CA THR A 95 6.03 -17.19 -4.53
C THR A 95 6.00 -16.93 -3.03
N ALA A 96 5.20 -15.97 -2.59
CA ALA A 96 5.01 -15.67 -1.18
C ALA A 96 3.52 -15.63 -0.84
N VAL A 97 3.15 -16.05 0.37
CA VAL A 97 1.81 -15.78 0.90
C VAL A 97 1.74 -14.33 1.36
N PRO A 98 0.55 -13.69 1.44
CA PRO A 98 0.41 -12.34 1.95
C PRO A 98 1.11 -12.13 3.29
N ASN A 99 1.68 -10.95 3.47
CA ASN A 99 2.27 -10.54 4.74
C ASN A 99 1.23 -9.76 5.54
N ASP A 100 0.60 -10.41 6.50
CA ASP A 100 -0.45 -9.80 7.34
C ASP A 100 0.11 -8.98 8.51
N THR A 101 1.43 -8.79 8.55
CA THR A 101 2.10 -7.99 9.57
C THR A 101 2.44 -6.58 9.07
N TYR A 102 2.76 -5.67 10.00
CA TYR A 102 3.27 -4.33 9.70
C TYR A 102 4.81 -4.27 9.78
N GLU A 103 5.46 -5.39 9.49
CA GLU A 103 6.92 -5.50 9.44
C GLU A 103 7.34 -6.21 8.15
N ASP A 104 8.44 -5.76 7.57
CA ASP A 104 9.07 -6.44 6.46
C ASP A 104 9.65 -7.77 6.93
N ARG A 105 9.63 -8.77 6.06
CA ARG A 105 10.28 -10.05 6.31
C ARG A 105 11.18 -10.45 5.16
N SER A 106 12.26 -11.15 5.44
CA SER A 106 13.22 -11.53 4.42
C SER A 106 13.73 -12.95 4.60
N ALA A 107 14.14 -13.56 3.49
CA ALA A 107 14.84 -14.83 3.45
C ALA A 107 16.05 -14.73 2.52
N THR A 108 17.12 -15.41 2.88
CA THR A 108 18.33 -15.45 2.05
C THR A 108 18.46 -16.84 1.44
N LEU A 109 18.34 -16.92 0.14
CA LEU A 109 18.45 -18.15 -0.63
C LEU A 109 19.85 -18.30 -1.20
N THR A 110 20.26 -19.54 -1.34
CA THR A 110 21.56 -19.91 -1.94
C THR A 110 21.31 -20.86 -3.11
N LEU A 111 21.68 -20.44 -4.32
CA LEU A 111 21.70 -21.30 -5.51
C LEU A 111 23.11 -21.83 -5.71
N LYS A 112 23.24 -23.16 -5.79
CA LYS A 112 24.51 -23.85 -5.99
C LYS A 112 24.36 -25.00 -6.99
N GLY A 113 25.30 -25.09 -7.95
CA GLY A 113 25.43 -26.21 -8.87
C GLY A 113 26.49 -27.20 -8.38
N GLU A 114 26.31 -28.48 -8.65
CA GLU A 114 27.30 -29.51 -8.37
C GLU A 114 28.54 -29.30 -9.24
N GLY A 115 29.72 -29.22 -8.61
CA GLY A 115 30.99 -28.96 -9.33
C GLY A 115 31.15 -27.49 -9.80
N ILE A 116 30.24 -26.58 -9.47
CA ILE A 116 30.34 -25.16 -9.75
C ILE A 116 30.87 -24.45 -8.48
N GLU A 117 31.97 -23.70 -8.66
CA GLU A 117 32.54 -22.92 -7.55
C GLU A 117 31.71 -21.70 -7.19
N LYS A 118 31.07 -21.08 -8.20
CA LYS A 118 30.25 -19.90 -8.01
C LYS A 118 28.98 -20.26 -7.24
N VAL A 119 28.70 -19.46 -6.22
CA VAL A 119 27.47 -19.52 -5.43
C VAL A 119 26.71 -18.20 -5.63
N TRP A 120 25.41 -18.27 -5.88
CA TRP A 120 24.55 -17.09 -5.98
C TRP A 120 23.74 -16.96 -4.70
N THR A 121 23.90 -15.82 -4.06
CA THR A 121 23.09 -15.43 -2.90
C THR A 121 21.95 -14.54 -3.37
N ILE A 122 20.73 -14.86 -2.94
CA ILE A 122 19.50 -14.18 -3.37
C ILE A 122 18.76 -13.75 -2.12
N VAL A 123 18.57 -12.44 -1.93
CA VAL A 123 17.78 -11.91 -0.83
C VAL A 123 16.35 -11.68 -1.31
N VAL A 124 15.38 -12.35 -0.71
CA VAL A 124 13.97 -12.13 -0.98
C VAL A 124 13.39 -11.37 0.20
N THR A 125 12.95 -10.13 -0.05
CA THR A 125 12.28 -9.29 0.94
C THR A 125 10.82 -9.17 0.57
N GLN A 126 9.93 -9.47 1.52
CA GLN A 126 8.52 -9.16 1.39
C GLN A 126 8.19 -7.99 2.30
N VAL A 127 7.73 -6.89 1.70
CA VAL A 127 7.36 -5.70 2.46
C VAL A 127 6.11 -5.96 3.31
N MET A 128 5.93 -5.15 4.33
CA MET A 128 4.75 -5.18 5.20
C MET A 128 3.46 -5.02 4.40
N LYS A 129 2.31 -5.39 4.99
CA LYS A 129 1.00 -5.11 4.38
C LYS A 129 0.78 -3.61 4.24
N ASN A 130 -0.07 -3.23 3.28
CA ASN A 130 -0.53 -1.87 3.17
C ASN A 130 -1.26 -1.46 4.46
N LYS A 131 -0.94 -0.26 4.94
CA LYS A 131 -1.58 0.38 6.07
C LYS A 131 -2.17 1.69 5.58
N PHE A 132 -3.46 1.89 5.79
CA PHE A 132 -4.12 3.15 5.48
C PHE A 132 -5.24 3.39 6.47
N TYR A 133 -5.03 4.37 7.31
CA TYR A 133 -6.00 4.83 8.30
C TYR A 133 -6.04 6.34 8.33
N VAL A 134 -7.23 6.90 8.30
CA VAL A 134 -7.47 8.35 8.39
C VAL A 134 -8.33 8.60 9.61
N GLN A 135 -7.85 9.44 10.53
CA GLN A 135 -8.68 9.98 11.59
C GLN A 135 -9.19 11.35 11.13
N PRO A 136 -10.50 11.47 10.84
CA PRO A 136 -11.08 12.70 10.29
C PRO A 136 -10.93 13.87 11.25
N ILE A 137 -11.17 15.08 10.74
CA ILE A 137 -11.28 16.29 11.53
C ILE A 137 -12.39 16.10 12.58
N THR A 138 -12.04 16.41 13.83
CA THR A 138 -13.00 16.46 14.92
C THR A 138 -13.32 17.92 15.23
N GLY A 139 -14.60 18.31 15.12
CA GLY A 139 -15.05 19.66 15.34
C GLY A 139 -15.57 20.34 14.07
N GLU A 140 -15.99 21.58 14.22
CA GLU A 140 -16.59 22.39 13.18
C GLU A 140 -15.72 23.64 12.99
N PHE A 141 -15.58 24.10 11.76
CA PHE A 141 -14.91 25.35 11.49
C PHE A 141 -15.83 26.55 11.82
N ASP A 142 -15.27 27.57 12.45
CA ASP A 142 -15.95 28.84 12.61
C ASP A 142 -16.02 29.57 11.25
N GLY A 143 -17.10 30.29 11.02
CA GLY A 143 -17.27 31.11 9.81
C GLY A 143 -16.76 32.53 9.92
N LYS A 144 -16.46 33.02 11.13
CA LYS A 144 -16.15 34.45 11.38
C LYS A 144 -14.75 34.86 10.97
N SER A 145 -13.83 33.94 10.95
CA SER A 145 -12.42 34.15 10.58
C SER A 145 -11.83 32.92 9.99
N GLU A 146 -10.66 33.01 9.34
CA GLU A 146 -9.85 31.87 8.98
C GLU A 146 -9.48 31.08 10.24
N ASN A 147 -9.66 29.79 10.21
CA ASN A 147 -9.28 28.90 11.30
C ASN A 147 -8.84 27.53 10.79
N SER A 148 -8.15 26.79 11.64
CA SER A 148 -7.49 25.56 11.25
C SER A 148 -7.77 24.43 12.24
N LEU A 149 -8.02 23.23 11.73
CA LEU A 149 -8.20 22.00 12.49
C LEU A 149 -7.31 20.88 11.93
N PRO A 150 -6.73 20.07 12.80
CA PRO A 150 -5.90 18.95 12.37
C PRO A 150 -6.73 17.69 12.07
N PHE A 151 -6.20 16.85 11.21
CA PHE A 151 -6.56 15.44 11.04
C PHE A 151 -5.30 14.62 10.82
N THR A 152 -5.40 13.30 10.90
CA THR A 152 -4.21 12.45 10.78
C THR A 152 -4.37 11.39 9.70
N ILE A 153 -3.25 11.10 9.05
CA ILE A 153 -3.10 10.01 8.09
C ILE A 153 -2.02 9.07 8.62
N GLU A 154 -2.29 7.77 8.66
CA GLU A 154 -1.32 6.75 8.99
C GLU A 154 -1.26 5.77 7.83
N THR A 155 -0.18 5.82 7.05
CA THR A 155 -0.03 4.97 5.86
C THR A 155 1.45 4.69 5.56
N ASN A 156 1.73 3.54 4.96
CA ASN A 156 3.03 3.19 4.36
C ASN A 156 3.04 3.33 2.83
N LEU A 157 1.99 3.93 2.28
CA LEU A 157 1.86 4.22 0.85
C LEU A 157 2.00 5.71 0.57
N ALA A 158 2.33 6.08 -0.65
CA ALA A 158 2.17 7.46 -1.10
C ALA A 158 0.68 7.84 -1.01
N TRP A 159 0.41 9.05 -0.50
CA TRP A 159 -0.95 9.54 -0.25
C TRP A 159 -1.18 10.94 -0.84
N GLU A 160 -2.44 11.22 -1.12
CA GLU A 160 -2.92 12.54 -1.52
C GLU A 160 -4.17 12.90 -0.74
N VAL A 161 -4.37 14.21 -0.47
CA VAL A 161 -5.59 14.76 0.09
C VAL A 161 -6.12 15.90 -0.77
N ARG A 162 -7.45 15.94 -0.93
CA ARG A 162 -8.15 16.98 -1.70
C ARG A 162 -9.45 17.36 -1.02
N SER A 163 -9.80 18.63 -1.10
CA SER A 163 -11.16 19.11 -0.80
C SER A 163 -11.94 19.25 -2.09
N ALA A 164 -13.25 19.01 -2.04
CA ALA A 164 -14.16 19.27 -3.16
C ALA A 164 -14.31 20.78 -3.43
N ASP A 165 -14.12 21.62 -2.40
CA ASP A 165 -14.28 23.07 -2.48
C ASP A 165 -13.00 23.82 -2.11
N ALA A 166 -12.74 24.93 -2.77
CA ALA A 166 -11.52 25.72 -2.62
C ALA A 166 -11.43 26.51 -1.29
N TRP A 167 -12.52 26.58 -0.52
CA TRP A 167 -12.51 27.29 0.77
C TRP A 167 -11.79 26.53 1.88
N LEU A 168 -11.57 25.22 1.70
CA LEU A 168 -10.79 24.36 2.60
C LEU A 168 -9.47 23.97 1.92
N THR A 169 -8.39 24.32 2.55
CA THR A 169 -7.02 24.06 2.07
C THR A 169 -6.24 23.24 3.09
N PHE A 170 -5.13 22.66 2.68
CA PHE A 170 -4.29 21.85 3.54
C PHE A 170 -2.84 22.35 3.50
N ASP A 171 -2.13 22.24 4.62
CA ASP A 171 -0.70 22.54 4.71
C ASP A 171 0.16 21.60 3.85
N LYS A 172 -0.34 20.37 3.63
CA LYS A 172 0.23 19.37 2.73
C LYS A 172 -0.89 18.68 1.95
N ASN A 173 -0.73 18.57 0.64
CA ASN A 173 -1.69 17.89 -0.24
C ASN A 173 -1.27 16.46 -0.62
N SER A 174 -0.03 16.06 -0.33
CA SER A 174 0.50 14.72 -0.61
C SER A 174 1.72 14.43 0.23
N GLY A 175 2.05 13.14 0.33
CA GLY A 175 3.25 12.68 1.02
C GLY A 175 3.63 11.25 0.66
N VAL A 176 4.79 10.82 1.16
CA VAL A 176 5.25 9.44 1.11
C VAL A 176 5.00 8.82 2.48
N GLY A 177 4.17 7.80 2.54
CA GLY A 177 3.86 7.12 3.79
C GLY A 177 5.05 6.35 4.34
N THR A 178 5.31 6.53 5.63
CA THR A 178 6.38 5.85 6.37
C THR A 178 5.86 4.79 7.35
N GLY A 179 4.53 4.61 7.40
CA GLY A 179 3.84 3.79 8.41
C GLY A 179 3.62 4.51 9.74
N ALA A 180 4.17 5.71 9.92
CA ALA A 180 3.92 6.56 11.09
C ALA A 180 2.71 7.47 10.88
N ILE A 181 2.17 7.97 11.99
CA ILE A 181 1.07 8.96 11.96
C ILE A 181 1.64 10.30 11.47
N GLU A 182 1.01 10.86 10.44
CA GLU A 182 1.28 12.20 9.94
C GLU A 182 0.07 13.10 10.22
N THR A 183 0.32 14.27 10.79
CA THR A 183 -0.72 15.27 11.05
C THR A 183 -0.78 16.25 9.90
N ILE A 184 -1.97 16.46 9.38
CA ILE A 184 -2.27 17.43 8.32
C ILE A 184 -3.16 18.51 8.92
N THR A 185 -2.85 19.75 8.63
CA THR A 185 -3.64 20.91 9.07
C THR A 185 -4.55 21.36 7.93
N ALA A 186 -5.84 21.25 8.16
CA ALA A 186 -6.85 21.82 7.27
C ALA A 186 -7.17 23.26 7.72
N THR A 187 -7.18 24.19 6.78
CA THR A 187 -7.47 25.60 7.02
C THR A 187 -8.68 26.03 6.20
N ALA A 188 -9.71 26.49 6.88
CA ALA A 188 -10.91 27.04 6.27
C ALA A 188 -10.82 28.57 6.19
N ALA A 189 -11.06 29.13 5.00
CA ALA A 189 -11.22 30.56 4.81
C ALA A 189 -12.50 31.04 5.50
N GLU A 190 -12.56 32.36 5.83
CA GLU A 190 -13.77 33.01 6.34
C GLU A 190 -15.00 32.67 5.49
N ASN A 191 -16.13 32.41 6.16
CA ASN A 191 -17.41 32.18 5.53
C ASN A 191 -18.39 33.31 5.82
N PRO A 192 -18.45 34.34 5.00
CA PRO A 192 -19.37 35.46 5.19
C PRO A 192 -20.84 35.09 4.91
N GLY A 193 -21.12 33.87 4.51
CA GLY A 193 -22.45 33.38 4.15
C GLY A 193 -23.08 32.47 5.22
N ALA A 194 -23.99 31.62 4.80
CA ALA A 194 -24.60 30.58 5.60
C ALA A 194 -23.61 29.43 5.86
N GLU A 195 -23.98 28.52 6.75
CA GLU A 195 -23.29 27.27 6.98
C GLU A 195 -23.06 26.53 5.66
N ARG A 196 -21.89 25.91 5.51
CA ARG A 196 -21.50 25.15 4.33
C ARG A 196 -20.74 23.87 4.69
N THR A 197 -20.79 22.90 3.80
CA THR A 197 -20.13 21.60 3.95
C THR A 197 -19.30 21.31 2.72
N THR A 198 -18.18 20.64 2.90
CA THR A 198 -17.37 20.08 1.81
C THR A 198 -16.92 18.67 2.14
N THR A 199 -16.65 17.89 1.12
CA THR A 199 -16.09 16.54 1.29
C THR A 199 -14.59 16.56 1.09
N VAL A 200 -13.87 16.02 2.05
CA VAL A 200 -12.43 15.73 1.95
C VAL A 200 -12.24 14.31 1.47
N THR A 201 -11.37 14.14 0.49
CA THR A 201 -10.97 12.84 -0.05
C THR A 201 -9.48 12.63 0.22
N VAL A 202 -9.15 11.52 0.88
CA VAL A 202 -7.78 11.05 1.10
C VAL A 202 -7.61 9.75 0.35
N THR A 203 -6.53 9.64 -0.43
CA THR A 203 -6.20 8.43 -1.21
C THR A 203 -4.81 7.93 -0.84
N ALA A 204 -4.64 6.61 -0.78
CA ALA A 204 -3.33 5.97 -0.63
C ALA A 204 -3.29 4.67 -1.43
N GLY A 205 -2.47 4.60 -2.48
CA GLY A 205 -2.52 3.51 -3.45
C GLY A 205 -3.88 3.43 -4.13
N ASN A 206 -4.59 2.32 -3.94
CA ASN A 206 -5.95 2.10 -4.46
C ASN A 206 -7.04 2.36 -3.41
N ASP A 207 -6.67 2.68 -2.19
CA ASP A 207 -7.61 2.89 -1.09
C ASP A 207 -8.04 4.36 -1.03
N VAL A 208 -9.32 4.59 -0.69
CA VAL A 208 -9.93 5.92 -0.63
C VAL A 208 -10.73 6.04 0.66
N VAL A 209 -10.52 7.12 1.39
CA VAL A 209 -11.33 7.51 2.55
C VAL A 209 -11.90 8.90 2.28
N THR A 210 -13.19 9.08 2.54
CA THR A 210 -13.87 10.37 2.43
C THR A 210 -14.53 10.72 3.76
N PHE A 211 -14.56 12.01 4.09
CA PHE A 211 -15.31 12.55 5.22
C PHE A 211 -15.77 13.98 4.94
N ASP A 212 -16.89 14.35 5.56
CA ASP A 212 -17.45 15.69 5.38
C ASP A 212 -16.93 16.64 6.46
N VAL A 213 -16.75 17.87 6.06
CA VAL A 213 -16.26 18.96 6.91
C VAL A 213 -17.30 20.07 6.89
N LEU A 214 -17.74 20.47 8.08
CA LEU A 214 -18.72 21.53 8.29
C LEU A 214 -18.03 22.83 8.67
N GLN A 215 -18.43 23.93 8.04
CA GLN A 215 -18.09 25.29 8.47
C GLN A 215 -19.36 26.07 8.77
N LYS A 216 -19.43 26.63 9.97
CA LYS A 216 -20.52 27.53 10.37
C LYS A 216 -20.56 28.80 9.52
N GLY A 217 -21.74 29.40 9.45
CA GLY A 217 -21.89 30.72 8.85
C GLY A 217 -21.29 31.81 9.76
N GLY A 218 -20.54 32.73 9.17
CA GLY A 218 -20.00 33.90 9.88
C GLY A 218 -21.02 35.00 10.14
N LYS A 219 -22.15 34.94 9.43
CA LYS A 219 -23.24 35.92 9.57
C LYS A 219 -24.35 35.34 10.44
N THR A 220 -24.66 36.05 11.51
CA THR A 220 -25.78 35.73 12.38
C THR A 220 -26.71 36.93 12.48
N LEU A 221 -28.00 36.68 12.44
CA LEU A 221 -29.05 37.63 12.76
C LEU A 221 -30.16 36.85 13.48
N GLU A 222 -30.21 36.99 14.77
CA GLU A 222 -31.19 36.36 15.65
C GLU A 222 -31.90 37.44 16.44
N PHE A 223 -33.17 37.27 16.71
CA PHE A 223 -33.93 38.18 17.55
C PHE A 223 -34.89 37.43 18.43
N LEU A 224 -35.06 37.94 19.64
CA LEU A 224 -35.93 37.37 20.69
C LEU A 224 -36.65 38.49 21.45
N PRO A 225 -37.92 38.27 21.75
CA PRO A 225 -38.79 37.18 21.30
C PRO A 225 -39.23 37.33 19.85
N VAL A 226 -39.59 36.20 19.19
CA VAL A 226 -40.06 36.19 17.79
C VAL A 226 -41.46 36.78 17.65
N GLU A 227 -42.26 36.76 18.74
CA GLU A 227 -43.61 37.33 18.81
C GLU A 227 -43.70 38.25 19.99
N LEU A 228 -44.27 39.42 19.78
CA LEU A 228 -44.54 40.43 20.78
C LEU A 228 -46.02 40.79 20.70
N GLU A 229 -46.71 40.80 21.86
CA GLU A 229 -48.11 41.12 21.92
C GLU A 229 -48.31 42.48 22.63
N VAL A 230 -49.05 43.37 22.02
CA VAL A 230 -49.44 44.67 22.58
C VAL A 230 -50.80 44.50 23.26
N LEU A 231 -50.79 44.44 24.59
CA LEU A 231 -51.99 44.22 25.38
C LEU A 231 -52.82 45.46 25.71
N SER A 232 -52.38 46.65 25.27
CA SER A 232 -53.03 47.90 25.61
C SER A 232 -53.20 48.82 24.39
N CYS A 233 -54.38 49.39 24.24
CA CYS A 233 -54.68 50.43 23.27
C CYS A 233 -54.15 51.85 23.68
N ALA A 234 -53.58 52.01 24.87
CA ALA A 234 -52.99 53.26 25.35
C ALA A 234 -51.54 53.50 24.87
N GLY A 235 -50.98 52.61 24.10
CA GLY A 235 -49.60 52.56 23.71
C GLY A 235 -48.74 51.75 24.69
N ALA A 236 -47.73 51.08 24.15
CA ALA A 236 -46.75 50.35 24.92
C ALA A 236 -45.41 50.39 24.22
N GLU A 237 -44.34 50.34 24.99
CA GLU A 237 -42.99 50.09 24.49
C GLU A 237 -42.65 48.60 24.68
N LEU A 238 -42.19 48.00 23.65
CA LEU A 238 -41.75 46.59 23.67
C LEU A 238 -40.30 46.51 23.20
N TYR A 239 -39.54 45.64 23.82
CA TYR A 239 -38.13 45.45 23.52
C TYR A 239 -37.89 44.14 22.83
N LEU A 240 -37.03 44.19 21.83
CA LEU A 240 -36.59 43.07 21.05
C LEU A 240 -35.06 43.00 21.13
N ASP A 241 -34.53 41.90 21.64
CA ASP A 241 -33.08 41.68 21.63
C ASP A 241 -32.65 41.16 20.28
N VAL A 242 -31.68 41.83 19.67
CA VAL A 242 -31.11 41.45 18.38
C VAL A 242 -29.65 41.07 18.57
N ASN A 243 -29.34 39.78 18.29
CA ASN A 243 -27.99 39.30 18.23
C ASN A 243 -27.58 39.18 16.76
N ALA A 244 -26.72 40.07 16.29
CA ALA A 244 -26.31 40.13 14.91
C ALA A 244 -24.80 40.32 14.77
N SER A 245 -24.15 39.56 13.88
CA SER A 245 -22.76 39.79 13.46
C SER A 245 -22.64 40.61 12.19
N ILE A 246 -23.75 41.12 11.66
CA ILE A 246 -23.86 41.95 10.45
C ILE A 246 -24.63 43.21 10.72
N ASP A 247 -24.47 44.24 9.86
CA ASP A 247 -25.34 45.40 9.84
C ASP A 247 -26.77 44.98 9.51
N TRP A 248 -27.70 45.50 10.29
CA TRP A 248 -29.10 45.21 10.13
C TRP A 248 -29.96 46.46 10.22
N THR A 249 -31.13 46.37 9.63
CA THR A 249 -32.16 47.40 9.70
C THR A 249 -33.49 46.78 10.08
N VAL A 250 -34.29 47.51 10.77
CA VAL A 250 -35.67 47.13 11.10
C VAL A 250 -36.63 48.12 10.49
N LYS A 251 -37.76 47.61 9.95
CA LYS A 251 -38.86 48.45 9.44
C LYS A 251 -40.18 47.82 9.86
N SER A 252 -41.12 48.65 10.26
CA SER A 252 -42.49 48.25 10.44
C SER A 252 -43.23 48.28 9.10
N SER A 253 -44.10 47.27 8.88
CA SER A 253 -45.08 47.26 7.79
C SER A 253 -46.41 47.95 8.13
N ALA A 254 -46.54 48.39 9.45
CA ALA A 254 -47.72 49.01 9.96
C ALA A 254 -47.42 50.44 10.41
N GLU A 255 -48.23 51.40 9.97
CA GLU A 255 -48.02 52.82 10.27
C GLU A 255 -48.16 53.19 11.76
N TRP A 256 -48.91 52.36 12.51
CA TRP A 256 -49.12 52.58 13.95
C TRP A 256 -47.96 52.10 14.84
N LEU A 257 -47.02 51.33 14.27
CA LEU A 257 -45.87 50.79 15.00
C LEU A 257 -44.59 51.51 14.57
N ALA A 258 -44.07 52.32 15.46
CA ALA A 258 -42.74 52.91 15.30
C ALA A 258 -41.68 51.88 15.79
N VAL A 259 -40.59 51.73 15.07
CA VAL A 259 -39.45 50.89 15.46
C VAL A 259 -38.19 51.73 15.44
N GLU A 260 -37.40 51.60 16.47
CA GLU A 260 -36.09 52.26 16.64
C GLU A 260 -35.03 51.17 16.89
N LYS A 261 -33.78 51.50 16.47
CA LYS A 261 -32.62 50.60 16.65
C LYS A 261 -31.81 51.02 17.84
#